data_ce8b800fcd68c9ed1f611d4cd915de49
#
_entry.id   ce8b800fcd68c9ed1f611d4cd915de49
#
_cell.length_a   1.000
_cell.length_b   1.000
_cell.length_c   1.000
_cell.angle_alpha   90.00
_cell.angle_beta   90.00
_cell.angle_gamma   90.00
#
_symmetry.space_group_name_H-M   'P 1'
#
loop_
_entity.id
_entity.type
_entity.pdbx_description
1 polymer ?
#
loop_
_entity_poly.entity_id
_entity_poly.type
_entity_poly.pdbx_seq_one_letter_code
_entity_poly.pdbx_strand_id
1 'polypeptide(L)'
;MGRNDLLIRTFPNFASSMGNISFFFPKAKQGSALGINGGLGNLGVSVMQLIAPLVIFLPIFTFLGVQGVPQADGSLLSLANAAWIWVPLLLIATVAAGIGMNDIASSKASIASQLPVLKRFHLWLLSLLYLATFGSFIGFSAGFAMLAKTQFPDVNILQLAFFGPFIGALARSAGGVISDKFGGVRVTLINFIFMALFSALLFLTLPGSGEGSFIAFYLVFMGLFLTAGLGSGSTFQMIAVIFRKITIYRVKLHGGTEEQAQREAVTDTAAALGFISAIGAVGGFFIPKAFGSSLALTGSPVGAMKIFLVFYIVCVLVTWLVYGRKSQKK
;
A
#
# COMPACT_ATOMS: atom_id res chain seq x y z
N MET A 1 26.21 -22.19 -8.74
CA MET A 1 25.31 -21.10 -8.35
C MET A 1 24.98 -20.33 -9.62
N GLY A 2 23.78 -20.52 -10.16
CA GLY A 2 23.44 -20.11 -11.52
C GLY A 2 23.12 -18.62 -11.63
N ARG A 3 23.49 -18.03 -12.77
CA ARG A 3 23.26 -16.62 -13.15
C ARG A 3 21.78 -16.16 -13.04
N ASN A 4 20.86 -17.12 -13.01
CA ASN A 4 19.42 -16.87 -12.89
C ASN A 4 18.97 -16.57 -11.44
N ASP A 5 19.73 -16.99 -10.43
CA ASP A 5 19.37 -16.75 -9.02
C ASP A 5 19.49 -15.28 -8.62
N LEU A 6 20.38 -14.52 -9.26
CA LEU A 6 20.60 -13.11 -8.95
C LEU A 6 19.43 -12.23 -9.43
N LEU A 7 18.89 -12.53 -10.62
CA LEU A 7 17.76 -11.77 -11.19
C LEU A 7 16.44 -12.01 -10.45
N ILE A 8 16.22 -13.21 -9.90
CA ILE A 8 15.04 -13.54 -9.11
C ILE A 8 15.06 -12.84 -7.75
N ARG A 9 16.24 -12.51 -7.21
CA ARG A 9 16.41 -11.83 -5.92
C ARG A 9 16.07 -10.34 -5.94
N THR A 10 16.09 -9.72 -7.12
CA THR A 10 15.89 -8.26 -7.27
C THR A 10 14.43 -7.85 -7.57
N PHE A 11 13.56 -8.80 -7.92
CA PHE A 11 12.13 -8.56 -8.18
C PHE A 11 11.27 -9.28 -7.12
N PRO A 12 10.17 -8.82 -6.78
CA PRO A 12 9.59 -7.70 -6.02
C PRO A 12 9.90 -7.82 -4.53
N ASN A 13 10.84 -7.04 -4.05
CA ASN A 13 11.33 -7.08 -2.67
C ASN A 13 10.23 -6.88 -1.61
N PHE A 14 9.18 -6.10 -1.92
CA PHE A 14 8.09 -5.84 -0.97
C PHE A 14 7.32 -7.10 -0.59
N ALA A 15 6.80 -7.86 -1.56
CA ALA A 15 6.02 -9.07 -1.30
C ALA A 15 6.88 -10.16 -0.62
N SER A 16 8.15 -10.29 -1.03
CA SER A 16 9.12 -11.21 -0.43
C SER A 16 9.42 -10.86 1.02
N SER A 17 9.68 -9.58 1.33
CA SER A 17 9.96 -9.14 2.70
C SER A 17 8.75 -9.34 3.63
N MET A 18 7.54 -9.09 3.12
CA MET A 18 6.30 -9.33 3.88
C MET A 18 6.07 -10.81 4.17
N GLY A 19 6.33 -11.69 3.20
CA GLY A 19 6.24 -13.14 3.40
C GLY A 19 7.23 -13.63 4.46
N ASN A 20 8.48 -13.14 4.44
CA ASN A 20 9.52 -13.53 5.37
C ASN A 20 9.20 -13.21 6.83
N ILE A 21 8.46 -12.15 7.12
CA ILE A 21 8.06 -11.79 8.49
C ILE A 21 7.30 -12.92 9.17
N SER A 22 6.55 -13.73 8.42
CA SER A 22 5.83 -14.88 8.96
C SER A 22 6.76 -15.96 9.55
N PHE A 23 8.02 -16.02 9.10
CA PHE A 23 9.03 -16.96 9.59
C PHE A 23 9.84 -16.45 10.78
N PHE A 24 10.08 -15.13 10.85
CA PHE A 24 10.99 -14.54 11.84
C PHE A 24 10.31 -14.03 13.12
N PHE A 25 9.05 -13.58 13.00
CA PHE A 25 8.40 -12.88 14.09
C PHE A 25 7.35 -13.74 14.82
N PRO A 26 7.29 -13.69 16.16
CA PRO A 26 6.26 -14.36 16.92
C PRO A 26 4.87 -13.80 16.59
N LYS A 27 3.84 -14.65 16.70
CA LYS A 27 2.44 -14.33 16.35
C LYS A 27 1.94 -13.02 16.94
N ALA A 28 2.27 -12.76 18.20
CA ALA A 28 1.82 -11.57 18.93
C ALA A 28 2.39 -10.25 18.41
N LYS A 29 3.47 -10.30 17.62
CA LYS A 29 4.15 -9.11 17.07
C LYS A 29 4.17 -9.06 15.55
N GLN A 30 3.47 -9.97 14.87
CA GLN A 30 3.44 -10.01 13.41
C GLN A 30 2.81 -8.76 12.80
N GLY A 31 1.74 -8.23 13.39
CA GLY A 31 1.12 -7.00 12.91
C GLY A 31 2.05 -5.80 13.02
N SER A 32 2.74 -5.66 14.16
CA SER A 32 3.76 -4.62 14.35
C SER A 32 4.89 -4.75 13.33
N ALA A 33 5.42 -5.96 13.13
CA ALA A 33 6.51 -6.20 12.19
C ALA A 33 6.10 -5.92 10.73
N LEU A 34 4.93 -6.40 10.31
CA LEU A 34 4.36 -6.13 8.98
C LEU A 34 4.07 -4.64 8.76
N GLY A 35 3.51 -3.97 9.80
CA GLY A 35 3.21 -2.54 9.75
C GLY A 35 4.48 -1.70 9.66
N ILE A 36 5.49 -1.98 10.47
CA ILE A 36 6.76 -1.25 10.46
C ILE A 36 7.50 -1.47 9.14
N ASN A 37 7.67 -2.73 8.71
CA ASN A 37 8.35 -3.03 7.45
C ASN A 37 7.65 -2.36 6.25
N GLY A 38 6.33 -2.49 6.16
CA GLY A 38 5.56 -1.86 5.09
C GLY A 38 5.50 -0.34 5.19
N GLY A 39 5.42 0.22 6.41
CA GLY A 39 5.39 1.65 6.64
C GLY A 39 6.72 2.32 6.29
N LEU A 40 7.84 1.82 6.83
CA LEU A 40 9.18 2.35 6.51
C LEU A 40 9.51 2.20 5.02
N GLY A 41 9.15 1.07 4.38
CA GLY A 41 9.33 0.90 2.95
C GLY A 41 8.54 1.92 2.11
N ASN A 42 7.34 2.29 2.56
CA ASN A 42 6.51 3.28 1.86
C ASN A 42 6.95 4.73 2.08
N LEU A 43 7.82 5.03 3.06
CA LEU A 43 8.42 6.37 3.20
C LEU A 43 9.17 6.78 1.92
N GLY A 44 9.70 5.83 1.15
CA GLY A 44 10.33 6.10 -0.13
C GLY A 44 9.45 6.88 -1.10
N VAL A 45 8.12 6.67 -1.08
CA VAL A 45 7.17 7.40 -1.91
C VAL A 45 7.15 8.88 -1.53
N SER A 46 7.13 9.18 -0.24
CA SER A 46 7.18 10.56 0.27
C SER A 46 8.51 11.24 -0.04
N VAL A 47 9.62 10.51 0.18
CA VAL A 47 10.98 11.02 -0.12
C VAL A 47 11.11 11.32 -1.61
N MET A 48 10.58 10.45 -2.48
CA MET A 48 10.55 10.70 -3.92
C MET A 48 9.77 11.97 -4.27
N GLN A 49 8.59 12.14 -3.73
CA GLN A 49 7.75 13.32 -4.01
C GLN A 49 8.35 14.62 -3.47
N LEU A 50 9.16 14.55 -2.41
CA LEU A 50 9.90 15.70 -1.89
C LEU A 50 11.12 16.02 -2.76
N ILE A 51 11.90 15.01 -3.17
CA ILE A 51 13.18 15.20 -3.85
C ILE A 51 12.99 15.44 -5.35
N ALA A 52 12.06 14.74 -6.01
CA ALA A 52 11.91 14.83 -7.46
C ALA A 52 11.72 16.27 -7.98
N PRO A 53 10.85 17.11 -7.40
CA PRO A 53 10.70 18.50 -7.83
C PRO A 53 11.97 19.35 -7.67
N LEU A 54 12.86 18.98 -6.77
CA LEU A 54 14.12 19.70 -6.55
C LEU A 54 15.20 19.31 -7.56
N VAL A 55 15.32 18.01 -7.87
CA VAL A 55 16.41 17.49 -8.71
C VAL A 55 16.17 17.65 -10.20
N ILE A 56 14.94 17.81 -10.65
CA ILE A 56 14.62 17.98 -12.07
C ILE A 56 15.16 19.29 -12.67
N PHE A 57 15.48 20.28 -11.85
CA PHE A 57 16.06 21.56 -12.27
C PHE A 57 17.59 21.61 -12.09
N LEU A 58 18.21 20.54 -11.59
CA LEU A 58 19.65 20.51 -11.33
C LEU A 58 20.41 19.79 -12.48
N PRO A 59 21.60 20.26 -12.88
CA PRO A 59 22.39 19.62 -13.92
C PRO A 59 23.25 18.46 -13.35
N ILE A 60 22.63 17.52 -12.59
CA ILE A 60 23.36 16.51 -11.82
C ILE A 60 23.92 15.38 -12.72
N PHE A 61 23.15 14.93 -13.71
CA PHE A 61 23.48 13.77 -14.55
C PHE A 61 23.80 14.12 -16.00
N THR A 62 24.27 15.35 -16.27
CA THR A 62 24.68 15.79 -17.61
C THR A 62 25.83 14.95 -18.19
N PHE A 63 26.71 14.41 -17.31
CA PHE A 63 27.77 13.49 -17.70
C PHE A 63 27.27 12.14 -18.23
N LEU A 64 26.02 11.78 -17.97
CA LEU A 64 25.35 10.60 -18.53
C LEU A 64 24.51 10.93 -19.78
N GLY A 65 24.67 12.12 -20.36
CA GLY A 65 23.93 12.55 -21.54
C GLY A 65 22.50 13.03 -21.24
N VAL A 66 22.15 13.27 -19.98
CA VAL A 66 20.86 13.85 -19.61
C VAL A 66 20.81 15.30 -20.04
N GLN A 67 20.01 15.61 -21.06
CA GLN A 67 19.78 16.96 -21.54
C GLN A 67 18.50 17.53 -20.93
N GLY A 68 18.57 18.78 -20.44
CA GLY A 68 17.40 19.50 -19.95
C GLY A 68 16.66 20.16 -21.09
N VAL A 69 15.34 20.27 -20.97
CA VAL A 69 14.50 21.04 -21.87
C VAL A 69 14.44 22.48 -21.36
N PRO A 70 14.83 23.47 -22.20
CA PRO A 70 14.76 24.88 -21.80
C PRO A 70 13.32 25.30 -21.50
N GLN A 71 13.12 25.97 -20.36
CA GLN A 71 11.85 26.56 -19.96
C GLN A 71 11.81 28.04 -20.31
N ALA A 72 10.62 28.64 -20.30
CA ALA A 72 10.42 30.05 -20.61
C ALA A 72 11.13 31.02 -19.64
N ASP A 73 11.42 30.58 -18.42
CA ASP A 73 12.17 31.30 -17.40
C ASP A 73 13.69 31.13 -17.49
N GLY A 74 14.19 30.44 -18.52
CA GLY A 74 15.62 30.15 -18.73
C GLY A 74 16.16 28.96 -17.91
N SER A 75 15.35 28.30 -17.09
CA SER A 75 15.73 27.08 -16.39
C SER A 75 15.75 25.87 -17.33
N LEU A 76 16.56 24.84 -16.98
CA LEU A 76 16.61 23.58 -17.72
C LEU A 76 15.81 22.53 -16.93
N LEU A 77 14.77 21.98 -17.53
CA LEU A 77 13.95 20.91 -16.95
C LEU A 77 14.46 19.54 -17.41
N SER A 78 15.10 18.80 -16.51
CA SER A 78 15.66 17.48 -16.75
C SER A 78 14.87 16.39 -16.03
N LEU A 79 13.73 15.97 -16.57
CA LEU A 79 12.85 14.95 -15.95
C LEU A 79 13.57 13.62 -15.67
N ALA A 80 14.56 13.26 -16.48
CA ALA A 80 15.35 12.04 -16.28
C ALA A 80 16.11 12.04 -14.95
N ASN A 81 16.43 13.19 -14.37
CA ASN A 81 17.10 13.28 -13.07
C ASN A 81 16.25 12.63 -11.96
N ALA A 82 14.92 12.75 -12.03
CA ALA A 82 14.02 12.13 -11.08
C ALA A 82 14.12 10.60 -11.07
N ALA A 83 14.53 9.98 -12.18
CA ALA A 83 14.78 8.55 -12.26
C ALA A 83 16.25 8.20 -11.92
N TRP A 84 17.22 8.93 -12.47
CA TRP A 84 18.64 8.63 -12.28
C TRP A 84 19.10 8.73 -10.83
N ILE A 85 18.52 9.59 -10.01
CA ILE A 85 18.90 9.72 -8.59
C ILE A 85 18.69 8.42 -7.79
N TRP A 86 17.78 7.55 -8.25
CA TRP A 86 17.48 6.28 -7.57
C TRP A 86 18.44 5.16 -7.95
N VAL A 87 19.11 5.26 -9.10
CA VAL A 87 20.03 4.21 -9.59
C VAL A 87 21.15 3.90 -8.59
N PRO A 88 21.93 4.87 -8.06
CA PRO A 88 22.96 4.58 -7.08
C PRO A 88 22.38 4.02 -5.78
N LEU A 89 21.24 4.50 -5.31
CA LEU A 89 20.58 3.99 -4.10
C LEU A 89 20.11 2.54 -4.28
N LEU A 90 19.56 2.20 -5.45
CA LEU A 90 19.18 0.82 -5.77
C LEU A 90 20.39 -0.11 -5.88
N LEU A 91 21.49 0.36 -6.44
CA LEU A 91 22.74 -0.41 -6.49
C LEU A 91 23.27 -0.69 -5.08
N ILE A 92 23.32 0.33 -4.22
CA ILE A 92 23.74 0.17 -2.82
C ILE A 92 22.83 -0.83 -2.11
N ALA A 93 21.51 -0.69 -2.24
CA ALA A 93 20.55 -1.60 -1.63
C ALA A 93 20.70 -3.04 -2.13
N THR A 94 20.98 -3.22 -3.44
CA THR A 94 21.21 -4.54 -4.06
C THR A 94 22.46 -5.20 -3.51
N VAL A 95 23.56 -4.46 -3.41
CA VAL A 95 24.83 -4.94 -2.85
C VAL A 95 24.66 -5.26 -1.36
N ALA A 96 24.03 -4.38 -0.60
CA ALA A 96 23.76 -4.59 0.82
C ALA A 96 22.89 -5.84 1.06
N ALA A 97 21.88 -6.06 0.22
CA ALA A 97 21.05 -7.27 0.28
C ALA A 97 21.85 -8.53 -0.07
N GLY A 98 22.73 -8.46 -1.08
CA GLY A 98 23.58 -9.58 -1.48
C GLY A 98 24.59 -10.01 -0.42
N ILE A 99 25.10 -9.06 0.37
CA ILE A 99 26.09 -9.30 1.42
C ILE A 99 25.42 -9.64 2.77
N GLY A 100 24.33 -8.93 3.11
CA GLY A 100 23.74 -8.98 4.46
C GLY A 100 22.56 -9.91 4.62
N MET A 101 21.92 -10.38 3.53
CA MET A 101 20.74 -11.24 3.61
C MET A 101 21.09 -12.72 3.38
N ASN A 102 20.58 -13.58 4.26
CA ASN A 102 20.74 -15.03 4.15
C ASN A 102 19.45 -15.69 3.64
N ASP A 103 19.60 -16.69 2.77
CA ASP A 103 18.49 -17.51 2.32
C ASP A 103 18.02 -18.45 3.45
N ILE A 104 16.73 -18.42 3.73
CA ILE A 104 16.13 -19.35 4.70
C ILE A 104 15.75 -20.63 3.95
N ALA A 105 16.37 -21.75 4.32
CA ALA A 105 16.10 -23.05 3.69
C ALA A 105 14.61 -23.47 3.80
N SER A 106 13.94 -23.10 4.89
CA SER A 106 12.52 -23.40 5.13
C SER A 106 11.55 -22.53 4.31
N SER A 107 12.01 -21.44 3.69
CA SER A 107 11.19 -20.55 2.86
C SER A 107 11.21 -20.91 1.37
N LYS A 108 11.94 -21.96 0.97
CA LYS A 108 12.02 -22.43 -0.43
C LYS A 108 10.76 -23.20 -0.84
N ALA A 109 9.63 -22.50 -0.89
CA ALA A 109 8.41 -23.06 -1.48
C ALA A 109 8.41 -22.82 -3.00
N SER A 110 8.11 -23.86 -3.80
CA SER A 110 7.93 -23.69 -5.24
C SER A 110 6.70 -22.84 -5.53
N ILE A 111 6.68 -22.10 -6.64
CA ILE A 111 5.50 -21.33 -7.06
C ILE A 111 4.28 -22.26 -7.16
N ALA A 112 4.45 -23.47 -7.70
CA ALA A 112 3.37 -24.46 -7.83
C ALA A 112 2.76 -24.83 -6.48
N SER A 113 3.53 -24.91 -5.41
CA SER A 113 3.02 -25.21 -4.05
C SER A 113 2.25 -24.04 -3.42
N GLN A 114 2.41 -22.83 -3.91
CA GLN A 114 1.72 -21.63 -3.41
C GLN A 114 0.41 -21.35 -4.18
N LEU A 115 0.28 -21.80 -5.43
CA LEU A 115 -0.92 -21.58 -6.26
C LEU A 115 -2.25 -22.07 -5.63
N PRO A 116 -2.31 -23.17 -4.84
CA PRO A 116 -3.55 -23.59 -4.20
C PRO A 116 -4.22 -22.54 -3.32
N VAL A 117 -3.45 -21.57 -2.81
CA VAL A 117 -3.99 -20.42 -2.02
C VAL A 117 -4.95 -19.59 -2.86
N LEU A 118 -4.76 -19.47 -4.17
CA LEU A 118 -5.64 -18.74 -5.09
C LEU A 118 -7.07 -19.32 -5.17
N LYS A 119 -7.25 -20.60 -4.87
CA LYS A 119 -8.56 -21.24 -4.85
C LYS A 119 -9.38 -20.91 -3.60
N ARG A 120 -8.80 -20.18 -2.63
CA ARG A 120 -9.46 -19.88 -1.37
C ARG A 120 -10.28 -18.60 -1.46
N PHE A 121 -11.56 -18.68 -1.13
CA PHE A 121 -12.48 -17.55 -1.14
C PHE A 121 -11.98 -16.36 -0.26
N HIS A 122 -11.41 -16.64 0.91
CA HIS A 122 -10.89 -15.61 1.79
C HIS A 122 -9.71 -14.84 1.20
N LEU A 123 -8.95 -15.40 0.25
CA LEU A 123 -7.88 -14.67 -0.44
C LEU A 123 -8.48 -13.48 -1.20
N TRP A 124 -9.52 -13.70 -1.98
CA TRP A 124 -10.15 -12.67 -2.80
C TRP A 124 -10.85 -11.59 -1.99
N LEU A 125 -11.54 -11.98 -0.90
CA LEU A 125 -12.14 -11.00 0.01
C LEU A 125 -11.09 -10.13 0.70
N LEU A 126 -10.01 -10.73 1.20
CA LEU A 126 -8.94 -9.99 1.85
C LEU A 126 -8.14 -9.16 0.84
N SER A 127 -8.00 -9.62 -0.41
CA SER A 127 -7.45 -8.81 -1.50
C SER A 127 -8.30 -7.57 -1.78
N LEU A 128 -9.62 -7.70 -1.79
CA LEU A 128 -10.54 -6.57 -1.93
C LEU A 128 -10.34 -5.54 -0.81
N LEU A 129 -10.28 -6.00 0.44
CA LEU A 129 -10.07 -5.13 1.60
C LEU A 129 -8.67 -4.48 1.57
N TYR A 130 -7.66 -5.22 1.15
CA TYR A 130 -6.31 -4.66 1.03
C TYR A 130 -6.16 -3.71 -0.17
N LEU A 131 -6.86 -3.97 -1.27
CA LEU A 131 -6.98 -3.02 -2.38
C LEU A 131 -7.63 -1.72 -1.91
N ALA A 132 -8.66 -1.79 -1.05
CA ALA A 132 -9.31 -0.60 -0.51
C ALA A 132 -8.41 0.22 0.43
N THR A 133 -7.49 -0.40 1.16
CA THR A 133 -6.57 0.30 2.06
C THR A 133 -5.25 0.64 1.38
N PHE A 134 -4.45 -0.35 1.04
CA PHE A 134 -3.14 -0.15 0.42
C PHE A 134 -3.24 0.39 -1.00
N GLY A 135 -4.20 -0.12 -1.78
CA GLY A 135 -4.47 0.39 -3.12
C GLY A 135 -4.83 1.88 -3.10
N SER A 136 -5.64 2.31 -2.11
CA SER A 136 -5.97 3.72 -1.92
C SER A 136 -4.74 4.53 -1.51
N PHE A 137 -3.91 4.03 -0.61
CA PHE A 137 -2.67 4.71 -0.23
C PHE A 137 -1.77 4.96 -1.45
N ILE A 138 -1.47 3.93 -2.25
CA ILE A 138 -0.63 4.06 -3.45
C ILE A 138 -1.31 4.93 -4.51
N GLY A 139 -2.61 4.71 -4.74
CA GLY A 139 -3.37 5.44 -5.75
C GLY A 139 -3.54 6.92 -5.43
N PHE A 140 -3.79 7.27 -4.18
CA PHE A 140 -3.81 8.66 -3.74
C PHE A 140 -2.42 9.28 -3.82
N SER A 141 -1.37 8.55 -3.45
CA SER A 141 0.01 9.02 -3.60
C SER A 141 0.34 9.38 -5.05
N ALA A 142 -0.14 8.59 -6.02
CA ALA A 142 0.09 8.85 -7.43
C ALA A 142 -0.83 9.94 -8.01
N GLY A 143 -2.06 10.07 -7.50
CA GLY A 143 -3.10 10.94 -8.10
C GLY A 143 -3.31 12.27 -7.40
N PHE A 144 -2.90 12.42 -6.14
CA PHE A 144 -3.24 13.59 -5.30
C PHE A 144 -2.72 14.92 -5.88
N ALA A 145 -1.46 14.98 -6.29
CA ALA A 145 -0.87 16.22 -6.80
C ALA A 145 -1.59 16.71 -8.06
N MET A 146 -1.92 15.78 -8.98
CA MET A 146 -2.68 16.10 -10.20
C MET A 146 -4.09 16.57 -9.86
N LEU A 147 -4.77 15.86 -8.97
CA LEU A 147 -6.13 16.22 -8.54
C LEU A 147 -6.18 17.59 -7.88
N ALA A 148 -5.27 17.85 -6.94
CA ALA A 148 -5.20 19.13 -6.25
C ALA A 148 -4.87 20.29 -7.21
N LYS A 149 -3.95 20.08 -8.16
CA LYS A 149 -3.62 21.09 -9.18
C LYS A 149 -4.80 21.42 -10.09
N THR A 150 -5.62 20.43 -10.44
CA THR A 150 -6.80 20.66 -11.31
C THR A 150 -7.94 21.36 -10.57
N GLN A 151 -8.07 21.17 -9.27
CA GLN A 151 -9.14 21.78 -8.48
C GLN A 151 -8.74 23.14 -7.88
N PHE A 152 -7.44 23.33 -7.62
CA PHE A 152 -6.87 24.54 -7.00
C PHE A 152 -5.60 24.96 -7.76
N PRO A 153 -5.74 25.50 -8.98
CA PRO A 153 -4.60 25.78 -9.88
C PRO A 153 -3.62 26.83 -9.31
N ASP A 154 -4.09 27.72 -8.45
CA ASP A 154 -3.29 28.79 -7.85
C ASP A 154 -2.37 28.33 -6.70
N VAL A 155 -2.54 27.08 -6.24
CA VAL A 155 -1.76 26.52 -5.14
C VAL A 155 -0.55 25.74 -5.66
N ASN A 156 0.63 26.00 -5.09
CA ASN A 156 1.82 25.21 -5.39
C ASN A 156 1.81 23.86 -4.61
N ILE A 157 1.01 22.95 -5.11
CA ILE A 157 0.79 21.65 -4.47
C ILE A 157 2.05 20.76 -4.46
N LEU A 158 3.01 20.95 -5.36
CA LEU A 158 4.20 20.11 -5.44
C LEU A 158 5.03 20.14 -4.16
N GLN A 159 5.03 21.27 -3.45
CA GLN A 159 5.71 21.41 -2.15
C GLN A 159 4.98 20.75 -0.99
N LEU A 160 3.69 20.43 -1.15
CA LEU A 160 2.83 19.89 -0.09
C LEU A 160 2.45 18.42 -0.33
N ALA A 161 2.60 17.94 -1.56
CA ALA A 161 2.12 16.61 -1.95
C ALA A 161 2.77 15.46 -1.16
N PHE A 162 4.05 15.59 -0.79
CA PHE A 162 4.79 14.55 -0.07
C PHE A 162 4.25 14.26 1.34
N PHE A 163 3.54 15.20 1.97
CA PHE A 163 2.96 15.01 3.31
C PHE A 163 1.93 13.87 3.34
N GLY A 164 1.15 13.69 2.27
CA GLY A 164 0.16 12.63 2.19
C GLY A 164 0.79 11.24 2.36
N PRO A 165 1.69 10.82 1.46
CA PRO A 165 2.40 9.56 1.60
C PRO A 165 3.21 9.46 2.90
N PHE A 166 3.76 10.56 3.42
CA PHE A 166 4.49 10.58 4.69
C PHE A 166 3.59 10.17 5.86
N ILE A 167 2.46 10.86 6.01
CA ILE A 167 1.46 10.55 7.06
C ILE A 167 0.97 9.12 6.92
N GLY A 168 0.63 8.69 5.70
CA GLY A 168 0.12 7.35 5.45
C GLY A 168 1.16 6.25 5.74
N ALA A 169 2.44 6.48 5.44
CA ALA A 169 3.52 5.54 5.74
C ALA A 169 3.71 5.36 7.26
N LEU A 170 3.72 6.45 8.02
CA LEU A 170 3.79 6.40 9.49
C LEU A 170 2.53 5.75 10.09
N ALA A 171 1.36 6.11 9.58
CA ALA A 171 0.09 5.54 10.01
C ALA A 171 0.03 4.02 9.76
N ARG A 172 0.65 3.52 8.70
CA ARG A 172 0.72 2.09 8.42
C ARG A 172 1.46 1.32 9.51
N SER A 173 2.58 1.86 9.98
CA SER A 173 3.32 1.28 11.11
C SER A 173 2.45 1.27 12.39
N ALA A 174 1.79 2.37 12.68
CA ALA A 174 0.87 2.49 13.82
C ALA A 174 -0.30 1.50 13.70
N GLY A 175 -0.87 1.34 12.50
CA GLY A 175 -1.98 0.41 12.23
C GLY A 175 -1.65 -1.04 12.58
N GLY A 176 -0.44 -1.50 12.27
CA GLY A 176 0.04 -2.82 12.66
C GLY A 176 0.12 -3.00 14.18
N VAL A 177 0.74 -2.04 14.86
CA VAL A 177 0.88 -2.06 16.34
C VAL A 177 -0.47 -2.01 17.05
N ILE A 178 -1.37 -1.14 16.61
CA ILE A 178 -2.72 -1.01 17.16
C ILE A 178 -3.51 -2.31 16.95
N SER A 179 -3.34 -2.95 15.79
CA SER A 179 -4.03 -4.18 15.44
C SER A 179 -3.57 -5.39 16.26
N ASP A 180 -2.31 -5.43 16.67
CA ASP A 180 -1.82 -6.46 17.58
C ASP A 180 -2.49 -6.36 18.97
N LYS A 181 -2.84 -5.14 19.42
CA LYS A 181 -3.50 -4.92 20.71
C LYS A 181 -5.01 -5.12 20.66
N PHE A 182 -5.67 -4.56 19.65
CA PHE A 182 -7.14 -4.49 19.59
C PHE A 182 -7.77 -5.49 18.62
N GLY A 183 -6.95 -6.20 17.84
CA GLY A 183 -7.36 -7.14 16.80
C GLY A 183 -7.61 -6.47 15.45
N GLY A 184 -7.00 -7.03 14.39
CA GLY A 184 -7.03 -6.45 13.05
C GLY A 184 -8.45 -6.24 12.49
N VAL A 185 -9.38 -7.16 12.75
CA VAL A 185 -10.78 -7.05 12.25
C VAL A 185 -11.47 -5.80 12.79
N ARG A 186 -11.35 -5.52 14.10
CA ARG A 186 -11.98 -4.35 14.73
C ARG A 186 -11.36 -3.05 14.21
N VAL A 187 -10.04 -3.01 14.19
CA VAL A 187 -9.30 -1.82 13.73
C VAL A 187 -9.62 -1.55 12.25
N THR A 188 -9.61 -2.57 11.39
CA THR A 188 -9.93 -2.44 9.97
C THR A 188 -11.38 -1.98 9.74
N LEU A 189 -12.34 -2.50 10.52
CA LEU A 189 -13.74 -2.09 10.42
C LEU A 189 -13.93 -0.60 10.74
N ILE A 190 -13.40 -0.17 11.87
CA ILE A 190 -13.45 1.25 12.29
C ILE A 190 -12.74 2.12 11.26
N ASN A 191 -11.60 1.67 10.75
CA ASN A 191 -10.83 2.40 9.76
C ASN A 191 -11.62 2.61 8.45
N PHE A 192 -12.36 1.60 7.95
CA PHE A 192 -13.19 1.77 6.76
C PHE A 192 -14.34 2.75 6.97
N ILE A 193 -14.90 2.81 8.17
CA ILE A 193 -15.91 3.83 8.51
C ILE A 193 -15.31 5.24 8.39
N PHE A 194 -14.09 5.46 8.90
CA PHE A 194 -13.40 6.74 8.75
C PHE A 194 -13.02 7.04 7.29
N MET A 195 -12.59 6.04 6.50
CA MET A 195 -12.32 6.23 5.08
C MET A 195 -13.59 6.66 4.32
N ALA A 196 -14.72 6.04 4.60
CA ALA A 196 -16.01 6.44 4.02
C ALA A 196 -16.39 7.87 4.45
N LEU A 197 -16.21 8.20 5.73
CA LEU A 197 -16.48 9.54 6.26
C LEU A 197 -15.63 10.61 5.58
N PHE A 198 -14.30 10.41 5.52
CA PHE A 198 -13.42 11.38 4.85
C PHE A 198 -13.71 11.47 3.35
N SER A 199 -14.06 10.36 2.69
CA SER A 199 -14.48 10.39 1.29
C SER A 199 -15.77 11.18 1.09
N ALA A 200 -16.72 11.11 2.02
CA ALA A 200 -17.94 11.91 1.99
C ALA A 200 -17.64 13.39 2.25
N LEU A 201 -16.78 13.70 3.22
CA LEU A 201 -16.39 15.08 3.53
C LEU A 201 -15.68 15.78 2.36
N LEU A 202 -14.96 15.04 1.50
CA LEU A 202 -14.31 15.63 0.32
C LEU A 202 -15.31 16.35 -0.59
N PHE A 203 -16.54 15.86 -0.71
CA PHE A 203 -17.56 16.53 -1.55
C PHE A 203 -17.85 17.96 -1.10
N LEU A 204 -17.72 18.25 0.20
CA LEU A 204 -17.99 19.56 0.77
C LEU A 204 -16.81 20.53 0.59
N THR A 205 -15.64 20.05 0.17
CA THR A 205 -14.41 20.84 0.09
C THR A 205 -14.04 21.26 -1.33
N LEU A 206 -14.72 20.70 -2.34
CA LEU A 206 -14.44 20.98 -3.74
C LEU A 206 -15.02 22.32 -4.18
N PRO A 207 -14.41 23.05 -5.13
CA PRO A 207 -14.89 24.35 -5.63
C PRO A 207 -16.31 24.32 -6.20
N GLY A 208 -16.76 23.17 -6.74
CA GLY A 208 -18.11 22.99 -7.31
C GLY A 208 -19.24 22.82 -6.27
N SER A 209 -18.95 22.75 -4.98
CA SER A 209 -19.94 22.55 -3.91
C SER A 209 -20.27 23.85 -3.12
N GLY A 210 -19.75 24.99 -3.56
CA GLY A 210 -19.85 26.29 -2.87
C GLY A 210 -18.51 27.01 -2.84
N GLU A 211 -18.19 27.72 -1.76
CA GLU A 211 -16.85 28.28 -1.57
C GLU A 211 -15.87 27.15 -1.22
N GLY A 212 -15.31 26.50 -2.24
CA GLY A 212 -14.30 25.45 -2.06
C GLY A 212 -13.06 25.97 -1.35
N SER A 213 -12.64 25.30 -0.28
CA SER A 213 -11.44 25.69 0.48
C SER A 213 -10.33 24.67 0.25
N PHE A 214 -9.18 25.14 -0.29
CA PHE A 214 -7.99 24.31 -0.41
C PHE A 214 -7.54 23.74 0.93
N ILE A 215 -7.57 24.51 2.00
CA ILE A 215 -7.15 24.04 3.33
C ILE A 215 -8.04 22.91 3.80
N ALA A 216 -9.37 23.07 3.69
CA ALA A 216 -10.32 22.01 4.05
C ALA A 216 -10.12 20.75 3.19
N PHE A 217 -9.98 20.91 1.87
CA PHE A 217 -9.69 19.82 0.95
C PHE A 217 -8.41 19.08 1.35
N TYR A 218 -7.33 19.85 1.60
CA TYR A 218 -6.03 19.29 1.97
C TYR A 218 -6.11 18.49 3.28
N LEU A 219 -6.70 19.06 4.33
CA LEU A 219 -6.82 18.39 5.64
C LEU A 219 -7.68 17.11 5.55
N VAL A 220 -8.80 17.14 4.84
CA VAL A 220 -9.65 15.96 4.64
C VAL A 220 -8.89 14.89 3.84
N PHE A 221 -8.13 15.30 2.83
CA PHE A 221 -7.31 14.36 2.06
C PHE A 221 -6.16 13.77 2.88
N MET A 222 -5.54 14.56 3.76
CA MET A 222 -4.56 14.03 4.74
C MET A 222 -5.21 13.01 5.69
N GLY A 223 -6.47 13.21 6.08
CA GLY A 223 -7.28 12.21 6.79
C GLY A 223 -7.47 10.91 6.01
N LEU A 224 -7.67 10.98 4.68
CA LEU A 224 -7.71 9.80 3.81
C LEU A 224 -6.35 9.10 3.75
N PHE A 225 -5.24 9.81 3.66
CA PHE A 225 -3.90 9.22 3.70
C PHE A 225 -3.63 8.53 5.05
N LEU A 226 -3.99 9.18 6.15
CA LEU A 226 -3.86 8.64 7.50
C LEU A 226 -4.62 7.30 7.61
N THR A 227 -5.90 7.30 7.20
CA THR A 227 -6.75 6.10 7.30
C THR A 227 -6.35 5.02 6.28
N ALA A 228 -5.98 5.37 5.06
CA ALA A 228 -5.47 4.42 4.09
C ALA A 228 -4.18 3.73 4.57
N GLY A 229 -3.28 4.49 5.19
CA GLY A 229 -2.07 3.97 5.82
C GLY A 229 -2.39 3.04 7.00
N LEU A 230 -3.12 3.53 8.00
CA LEU A 230 -3.52 2.77 9.19
C LEU A 230 -4.27 1.49 8.79
N GLY A 231 -5.20 1.59 7.85
CA GLY A 231 -5.92 0.48 7.27
C GLY A 231 -5.01 -0.55 6.60
N SER A 232 -3.97 -0.11 5.91
CA SER A 232 -3.00 -1.03 5.28
C SER A 232 -2.28 -1.89 6.32
N GLY A 233 -1.85 -1.30 7.44
CA GLY A 233 -1.22 -2.03 8.54
C GLY A 233 -2.19 -3.00 9.21
N SER A 234 -3.40 -2.55 9.51
CA SER A 234 -4.43 -3.35 10.18
C SER A 234 -4.92 -4.52 9.33
N THR A 235 -5.11 -4.31 8.02
CA THR A 235 -5.53 -5.37 7.09
C THR A 235 -4.45 -6.44 6.95
N PHE A 236 -3.17 -6.07 6.95
CA PHE A 236 -2.07 -7.05 6.92
C PHE A 236 -2.07 -7.95 8.15
N GLN A 237 -2.23 -7.39 9.34
CA GLN A 237 -2.37 -8.17 10.56
C GLN A 237 -3.59 -9.09 10.48
N MET A 238 -4.72 -8.59 9.99
CA MET A 238 -5.94 -9.35 9.78
C MET A 238 -5.71 -10.54 8.83
N ILE A 239 -5.02 -10.34 7.70
CA ILE A 239 -4.67 -11.38 6.73
C ILE A 239 -3.84 -12.48 7.41
N ALA A 240 -2.78 -12.11 8.10
CA ALA A 240 -1.88 -13.06 8.75
C ALA A 240 -2.62 -13.94 9.77
N VAL A 241 -3.46 -13.35 10.60
CA VAL A 241 -4.22 -14.06 11.63
C VAL A 241 -5.29 -14.97 11.03
N ILE A 242 -6.03 -14.49 10.03
CA ILE A 242 -7.14 -15.26 9.41
C ILE A 242 -6.60 -16.45 8.63
N PHE A 243 -5.61 -16.25 7.75
CA PHE A 243 -5.03 -17.35 6.97
C PHE A 243 -4.43 -18.41 7.85
N ARG A 244 -3.69 -18.01 8.90
CA ARG A 244 -3.16 -18.96 9.86
C ARG A 244 -4.25 -19.81 10.51
N LYS A 245 -5.32 -19.18 11.02
CA LYS A 245 -6.45 -19.89 11.66
C LYS A 245 -7.13 -20.87 10.69
N ILE A 246 -7.43 -20.42 9.47
CA ILE A 246 -8.10 -21.22 8.46
C ILE A 246 -7.25 -22.44 8.07
N THR A 247 -5.95 -22.25 7.90
CA THR A 247 -5.06 -23.35 7.49
C THR A 247 -4.89 -24.37 8.63
N ILE A 248 -4.70 -23.93 9.87
CA ILE A 248 -4.63 -24.84 11.02
C ILE A 248 -5.93 -25.65 11.15
N TYR A 249 -7.08 -24.99 11.08
CA TYR A 249 -8.38 -25.66 11.15
C TYR A 249 -8.54 -26.70 10.03
N ARG A 250 -8.19 -26.37 8.81
CA ARG A 250 -8.25 -27.27 7.65
C ARG A 250 -7.39 -28.51 7.84
N VAL A 251 -6.11 -28.32 8.22
CA VAL A 251 -5.18 -29.45 8.39
C VAL A 251 -5.66 -30.39 9.50
N LYS A 252 -6.12 -29.84 10.59
CA LYS A 252 -6.69 -30.66 11.71
C LYS A 252 -7.95 -31.40 11.29
N LEU A 253 -8.82 -30.79 10.50
CA LEU A 253 -10.04 -31.42 10.00
C LEU A 253 -9.75 -32.65 9.14
N HIS A 254 -8.60 -32.67 8.45
CA HIS A 254 -8.15 -33.79 7.62
C HIS A 254 -7.21 -34.76 8.37
N GLY A 255 -7.18 -34.70 9.70
CA GLY A 255 -6.40 -35.63 10.52
C GLY A 255 -4.90 -35.33 10.62
N GLY A 256 -4.46 -34.13 10.17
CA GLY A 256 -3.05 -33.71 10.27
C GLY A 256 -2.62 -33.40 11.70
N THR A 257 -1.33 -33.56 11.97
CA THR A 257 -0.72 -33.24 13.28
C THR A 257 -0.66 -31.73 13.53
N GLU A 258 -0.52 -31.33 14.80
CA GLU A 258 -0.34 -29.92 15.16
C GLU A 258 0.91 -29.31 14.49
N GLU A 259 2.00 -30.06 14.45
CA GLU A 259 3.24 -29.62 13.83
C GLU A 259 3.07 -29.37 12.33
N GLN A 260 2.42 -30.30 11.62
CA GLN A 260 2.09 -30.16 10.21
C GLN A 260 1.19 -28.94 9.98
N ALA A 261 0.16 -28.76 10.81
CA ALA A 261 -0.75 -27.63 10.74
C ALA A 261 -0.03 -26.28 10.89
N GLN A 262 0.94 -26.19 11.82
CA GLN A 262 1.73 -24.97 12.01
C GLN A 262 2.67 -24.69 10.84
N ARG A 263 3.34 -25.70 10.29
CA ARG A 263 4.21 -25.57 9.10
C ARG A 263 3.43 -25.09 7.87
N GLU A 264 2.31 -25.77 7.56
CA GLU A 264 1.46 -25.36 6.45
C GLU A 264 0.88 -23.96 6.64
N ALA A 265 0.49 -23.60 7.86
CA ALA A 265 -0.05 -22.29 8.16
C ALA A 265 0.96 -21.16 7.91
N VAL A 266 2.25 -21.37 8.20
CA VAL A 266 3.29 -20.37 7.89
C VAL A 266 3.43 -20.18 6.38
N THR A 267 3.55 -21.28 5.63
CA THR A 267 3.71 -21.23 4.16
C THR A 267 2.49 -20.60 3.48
N ASP A 268 1.27 -21.04 3.85
CA ASP A 268 0.04 -20.51 3.29
C ASP A 268 -0.17 -19.01 3.60
N THR A 269 0.18 -18.60 4.82
CA THR A 269 0.09 -17.20 5.24
C THR A 269 1.08 -16.34 4.44
N ALA A 270 2.31 -16.81 4.26
CA ALA A 270 3.31 -16.11 3.47
C ALA A 270 2.88 -15.96 2.01
N ALA A 271 2.37 -17.04 1.39
CA ALA A 271 1.82 -17.01 0.04
C ALA A 271 0.62 -16.04 -0.08
N ALA A 272 -0.31 -16.08 0.86
CA ALA A 272 -1.46 -15.19 0.88
C ALA A 272 -1.04 -13.72 0.98
N LEU A 273 -0.11 -13.38 1.88
CA LEU A 273 0.43 -12.03 2.01
C LEU A 273 1.08 -11.56 0.69
N GLY A 274 1.82 -12.42 0.01
CA GLY A 274 2.42 -12.12 -1.28
C GLY A 274 1.40 -11.81 -2.37
N PHE A 275 0.43 -12.71 -2.61
CA PHE A 275 -0.61 -12.53 -3.63
C PHE A 275 -1.52 -11.33 -3.32
N ILE A 276 -1.95 -11.16 -2.07
CA ILE A 276 -2.80 -10.05 -1.66
C ILE A 276 -2.05 -8.72 -1.82
N SER A 277 -0.74 -8.69 -1.53
CA SER A 277 0.09 -7.49 -1.75
C SER A 277 0.15 -7.09 -3.22
N ALA A 278 0.34 -8.06 -4.11
CA ALA A 278 0.38 -7.81 -5.55
C ALA A 278 -0.97 -7.28 -6.07
N ILE A 279 -2.10 -7.90 -5.66
CA ILE A 279 -3.44 -7.42 -6.03
C ILE A 279 -3.69 -6.02 -5.46
N GLY A 280 -3.32 -5.77 -4.20
CA GLY A 280 -3.50 -4.46 -3.57
C GLY A 280 -2.75 -3.34 -4.27
N ALA A 281 -1.54 -3.62 -4.79
CA ALA A 281 -0.74 -2.63 -5.51
C ALA A 281 -1.38 -2.13 -6.82
N VAL A 282 -2.31 -2.89 -7.40
CA VAL A 282 -3.03 -2.50 -8.64
C VAL A 282 -3.87 -1.22 -8.43
N GLY A 283 -4.22 -0.88 -7.20
CA GLY A 283 -4.85 0.39 -6.85
C GLY A 283 -4.07 1.63 -7.30
N GLY A 284 -2.73 1.52 -7.38
CA GLY A 284 -1.86 2.56 -7.92
C GLY A 284 -2.15 2.91 -9.39
N PHE A 285 -2.74 1.99 -10.15
CA PHE A 285 -3.21 2.24 -11.51
C PHE A 285 -4.67 2.73 -11.54
N PHE A 286 -5.56 2.02 -10.83
CA PHE A 286 -6.99 2.28 -10.96
C PHE A 286 -7.43 3.63 -10.37
N ILE A 287 -6.85 4.09 -9.27
CA ILE A 287 -7.29 5.34 -8.64
C ILE A 287 -6.93 6.57 -9.45
N PRO A 288 -5.66 6.79 -9.89
CA PRO A 288 -5.36 7.89 -10.79
C PRO A 288 -6.13 7.81 -12.10
N LYS A 289 -6.33 6.61 -12.66
CA LYS A 289 -7.15 6.40 -13.86
C LYS A 289 -8.60 6.80 -13.64
N ALA A 290 -9.20 6.48 -12.47
CA ALA A 290 -10.56 6.86 -12.14
C ALA A 290 -10.70 8.39 -12.05
N PHE A 291 -9.76 9.08 -11.37
CA PHE A 291 -9.73 10.55 -11.34
C PHE A 291 -9.58 11.15 -12.73
N GLY A 292 -8.60 10.68 -13.52
CA GLY A 292 -8.38 11.16 -14.88
C GLY A 292 -9.58 10.94 -15.79
N SER A 293 -10.22 9.76 -15.71
CA SER A 293 -11.42 9.45 -16.49
C SER A 293 -12.62 10.30 -16.07
N SER A 294 -12.82 10.50 -14.75
CA SER A 294 -13.90 11.36 -14.24
C SER A 294 -13.72 12.80 -14.71
N LEU A 295 -12.50 13.34 -14.60
CA LEU A 295 -12.18 14.69 -15.09
C LEU A 295 -12.37 14.82 -16.62
N ALA A 296 -11.94 13.85 -17.40
CA ALA A 296 -12.07 13.87 -18.85
C ALA A 296 -13.52 13.80 -19.33
N LEU A 297 -14.38 13.02 -18.64
CA LEU A 297 -15.77 12.80 -19.04
C LEU A 297 -16.73 13.85 -18.49
N THR A 298 -16.47 14.40 -17.31
CA THR A 298 -17.42 15.26 -16.61
C THR A 298 -16.85 16.61 -16.18
N GLY A 299 -15.57 16.87 -16.42
CA GLY A 299 -14.87 18.05 -15.92
C GLY A 299 -14.68 18.07 -14.40
N SER A 300 -15.08 17.00 -13.68
CA SER A 300 -15.11 16.96 -12.22
C SER A 300 -14.60 15.61 -11.68
N PRO A 301 -13.89 15.59 -10.54
CA PRO A 301 -13.44 14.35 -9.89
C PRO A 301 -14.56 13.66 -9.09
N VAL A 302 -15.72 14.29 -8.95
CA VAL A 302 -16.84 13.84 -8.11
C VAL A 302 -17.31 12.44 -8.46
N GLY A 303 -17.32 12.07 -9.75
CA GLY A 303 -17.71 10.73 -10.21
C GLY A 303 -16.79 9.64 -9.61
N ALA A 304 -15.48 9.83 -9.69
CA ALA A 304 -14.52 8.90 -9.09
C ALA A 304 -14.65 8.84 -7.56
N MET A 305 -14.84 9.98 -6.89
CA MET A 305 -15.00 10.03 -5.44
C MET A 305 -16.25 9.29 -4.96
N LYS A 306 -17.36 9.37 -5.70
CA LYS A 306 -18.59 8.59 -5.41
C LYS A 306 -18.33 7.09 -5.48
N ILE A 307 -17.57 6.63 -6.48
CA ILE A 307 -17.19 5.22 -6.61
C ILE A 307 -16.36 4.78 -5.40
N PHE A 308 -15.38 5.59 -4.97
CA PHE A 308 -14.55 5.25 -3.80
C PHE A 308 -15.36 5.23 -2.51
N LEU A 309 -16.30 6.17 -2.30
CA LEU A 309 -17.19 6.17 -1.15
C LEU A 309 -18.03 4.88 -1.09
N VAL A 310 -18.65 4.50 -2.20
CA VAL A 310 -19.44 3.25 -2.30
C VAL A 310 -18.52 2.05 -2.03
N PHE A 311 -17.33 2.04 -2.58
CA PHE A 311 -16.35 0.97 -2.38
C PHE A 311 -15.97 0.80 -0.90
N TYR A 312 -15.72 1.88 -0.17
CA TYR A 312 -15.41 1.81 1.27
C TYR A 312 -16.62 1.35 2.09
N ILE A 313 -17.85 1.76 1.73
CA ILE A 313 -19.08 1.26 2.38
C ILE A 313 -19.21 -0.26 2.17
N VAL A 314 -18.96 -0.75 0.95
CA VAL A 314 -18.92 -2.20 0.68
C VAL A 314 -17.87 -2.90 1.54
N CYS A 315 -16.68 -2.30 1.70
CA CYS A 315 -15.64 -2.86 2.55
C CYS A 315 -16.03 -2.89 4.04
N VAL A 316 -16.77 -1.89 4.55
CA VAL A 316 -17.37 -1.92 5.89
C VAL A 316 -18.30 -3.14 6.02
N LEU A 317 -19.23 -3.31 5.07
CA LEU A 317 -20.20 -4.40 5.09
C LEU A 317 -19.51 -5.78 5.02
N VAL A 318 -18.55 -5.95 4.10
CA VAL A 318 -17.78 -7.21 3.98
C VAL A 318 -17.02 -7.51 5.26
N THR A 319 -16.33 -6.53 5.83
CA THR A 319 -15.56 -6.71 7.06
C THR A 319 -16.48 -7.09 8.23
N TRP A 320 -17.61 -6.41 8.38
CA TRP A 320 -18.57 -6.65 9.45
C TRP A 320 -19.27 -8.01 9.31
N LEU A 321 -19.82 -8.31 8.12
CA LEU A 321 -20.60 -9.54 7.90
C LEU A 321 -19.76 -10.80 7.93
N VAL A 322 -18.59 -10.78 7.31
CA VAL A 322 -17.76 -11.99 7.15
C VAL A 322 -16.84 -12.22 8.34
N TYR A 323 -16.26 -11.17 8.89
CA TYR A 323 -15.21 -11.27 9.91
C TYR A 323 -15.63 -10.75 11.28
N GLY A 324 -16.51 -9.74 11.36
CA GLY A 324 -16.95 -9.11 12.61
C GLY A 324 -17.86 -10.02 13.45
N ARG A 325 -18.87 -10.62 12.81
CA ARG A 325 -19.85 -11.49 13.50
C ARG A 325 -19.24 -12.75 14.13
N LYS A 326 -18.19 -13.32 13.49
CA LYS A 326 -17.52 -14.52 14.01
C LYS A 326 -16.61 -14.24 15.22
N SER A 327 -16.17 -12.99 15.41
CA SER A 327 -15.34 -12.61 16.56
C SER A 327 -16.14 -12.44 17.86
N GLN A 328 -17.45 -12.27 17.78
CA GLN A 328 -18.33 -12.10 18.98
C GLN A 328 -18.87 -13.43 19.53
N LYS A 329 -18.64 -14.56 18.85
CA LYS A 329 -19.13 -15.89 19.27
C LYS A 329 -18.04 -16.77 19.91
N LYS A 330 -17.02 -16.15 20.51
CA LYS A 330 -16.01 -16.85 21.34
C LYS A 330 -15.91 -16.21 22.71
#